data_55d393c45548b2f827eb1641fa8dd857
#
_entry.id   55d393c45548b2f827eb1641fa8dd857
#
_cell.length_a   1.000
_cell.length_b   1.000
_cell.length_c   1.000
_cell.angle_alpha   90.00
_cell.angle_beta   90.00
_cell.angle_gamma   90.00
#
_symmetry.space_group_name_H-M   'P 1'
#
loop_
_entity.id
_entity.type
_entity.pdbx_description
1 polymer ?
#
loop_
_entity_poly.entity_id
_entity_poly.type
_entity_poly.pdbx_seq_one_letter_code
_entity_poly.pdbx_strand_id
1 'polypeptide(L)'
;MDGDITDSSFVESLAGFDVQTVINCAASVKHFADFDALYKINMDGVENLADYCLATGARLVHVSTASVAGDFVEADRGDMVLTESVLDMGQDVTANAYVHTKYLAEKVILQKVADQGIDAKIMRVGNLMSREKDGEFQANFTTNNFMNTLRSYVALGCFPVSELDEREEFSPIDETARAILLLAGTPSEFTVFHVLNSHTVEMGNVILAMQRCGYDIEIVTEGEFQSRLRDALARDDVNAYVAPLVNYRLDDDEMRYELSSDNSFTIKALYRLGFQWSITDMGYLEAAIRMIGLLGFFEM
;
A
#
# COMPACT_ATOMS: atom_id res chain seq x y z
N MET A 1 -11.14 -24.70 1.42
CA MET A 1 -12.55 -24.35 1.14
C MET A 1 -12.49 -23.06 0.36
N ASP A 2 -13.07 -23.04 -0.82
CA ASP A 2 -13.16 -21.84 -1.64
C ASP A 2 -14.51 -21.16 -1.35
N GLY A 3 -14.53 -19.83 -1.23
CA GLY A 3 -15.75 -19.08 -0.97
C GLY A 3 -15.56 -17.57 -1.16
N ASP A 4 -16.65 -16.84 -1.14
CA ASP A 4 -16.70 -15.41 -1.32
C ASP A 4 -17.09 -14.74 0.00
N ILE A 5 -16.25 -13.89 0.56
CA ILE A 5 -16.53 -13.15 1.81
C ILE A 5 -17.68 -12.16 1.67
N THR A 6 -18.07 -11.79 0.45
CA THR A 6 -19.24 -10.94 0.19
C THR A 6 -20.56 -11.71 0.27
N ASP A 7 -20.50 -13.04 0.35
CA ASP A 7 -21.65 -13.91 0.60
C ASP A 7 -21.73 -14.24 2.10
N SER A 8 -22.68 -13.64 2.80
CA SER A 8 -22.87 -13.86 4.24
C SER A 8 -23.14 -15.33 4.57
N SER A 9 -23.84 -16.07 3.68
CA SER A 9 -24.13 -17.48 3.86
C SER A 9 -22.87 -18.36 3.85
N PHE A 10 -21.88 -18.00 3.02
CA PHE A 10 -20.58 -18.65 3.05
C PHE A 10 -19.87 -18.38 4.37
N VAL A 11 -19.82 -17.11 4.81
CA VAL A 11 -19.17 -16.72 6.06
C VAL A 11 -19.84 -17.40 7.26
N GLU A 12 -21.17 -17.47 7.30
CA GLU A 12 -21.94 -18.19 8.34
C GLU A 12 -21.59 -19.68 8.37
N SER A 13 -21.30 -20.30 7.22
CA SER A 13 -20.90 -21.71 7.15
C SER A 13 -19.59 -22.03 7.89
N LEU A 14 -18.75 -21.02 8.12
CA LEU A 14 -17.50 -21.14 8.87
C LEU A 14 -17.75 -21.36 10.39
N ALA A 15 -18.93 -21.08 10.90
CA ALA A 15 -19.28 -21.29 12.30
C ALA A 15 -19.17 -22.77 12.76
N GLY A 16 -19.12 -23.71 11.82
CA GLY A 16 -18.84 -25.14 12.10
C GLY A 16 -17.38 -25.44 12.46
N PHE A 17 -16.47 -24.47 12.33
CA PHE A 17 -15.05 -24.59 12.65
C PHE A 17 -14.72 -23.80 13.93
N ASP A 18 -13.79 -24.34 14.73
CA ASP A 18 -13.28 -23.64 15.92
C ASP A 18 -12.20 -22.62 15.51
N VAL A 19 -12.65 -21.51 14.91
CA VAL A 19 -11.76 -20.44 14.42
C VAL A 19 -11.45 -19.48 15.55
N GLN A 20 -10.17 -19.35 15.89
CA GLN A 20 -9.70 -18.42 16.94
C GLN A 20 -9.33 -17.04 16.37
N THR A 21 -8.91 -16.99 15.10
CA THR A 21 -8.47 -15.76 14.45
C THR A 21 -8.79 -15.81 12.96
N VAL A 22 -9.36 -14.73 12.45
CA VAL A 22 -9.57 -14.48 11.02
C VAL A 22 -8.58 -13.41 10.57
N ILE A 23 -7.72 -13.72 9.60
CA ILE A 23 -6.83 -12.73 8.98
C ILE A 23 -7.40 -12.42 7.59
N ASN A 24 -7.95 -11.21 7.46
CA ASN A 24 -8.54 -10.74 6.22
C ASN A 24 -7.51 -9.97 5.38
N CYS A 25 -6.96 -10.63 4.36
CA CYS A 25 -6.13 -10.01 3.31
C CYS A 25 -6.91 -9.82 1.99
N ALA A 26 -8.19 -10.21 1.95
CA ALA A 26 -9.00 -10.07 0.75
C ALA A 26 -9.40 -8.61 0.54
N ALA A 27 -8.99 -8.06 -0.60
CA ALA A 27 -9.37 -6.72 -1.03
C ALA A 27 -9.21 -6.58 -2.55
N SER A 28 -10.01 -5.73 -3.16
CA SER A 28 -9.73 -5.23 -4.49
C SER A 28 -8.88 -3.96 -4.38
N VAL A 29 -7.70 -3.98 -5.01
CA VAL A 29 -6.72 -2.88 -4.99
C VAL A 29 -6.70 -2.10 -6.31
N LYS A 30 -7.78 -2.17 -7.09
CA LYS A 30 -7.88 -1.50 -8.39
C LYS A 30 -8.24 -0.03 -8.19
N HIS A 31 -7.26 0.86 -8.21
CA HIS A 31 -7.45 2.30 -7.99
C HIS A 31 -8.45 2.97 -8.93
N PHE A 32 -8.64 2.45 -10.14
CA PHE A 32 -9.53 2.97 -11.18
C PHE A 32 -10.80 2.10 -11.40
N ALA A 33 -11.16 1.25 -10.44
CA ALA A 33 -12.38 0.48 -10.52
C ALA A 33 -13.59 1.30 -10.08
N ASP A 34 -14.78 0.86 -10.51
CA ASP A 34 -16.05 1.41 -10.05
C ASP A 34 -16.17 1.29 -8.51
N PHE A 35 -16.63 2.36 -7.88
CA PHE A 35 -16.76 2.43 -6.41
C PHE A 35 -17.65 1.32 -5.86
N ASP A 36 -18.80 1.03 -6.49
CA ASP A 36 -19.75 0.02 -6.00
C ASP A 36 -19.14 -1.38 -6.01
N ALA A 37 -18.32 -1.69 -7.04
CA ALA A 37 -17.62 -2.97 -7.13
C ALA A 37 -16.54 -3.10 -6.04
N LEU A 38 -15.82 -2.02 -5.75
CA LEU A 38 -14.85 -1.96 -4.65
C LEU A 38 -15.53 -2.04 -3.29
N TYR A 39 -16.63 -1.29 -3.12
CA TYR A 39 -17.39 -1.25 -1.88
C TYR A 39 -17.86 -2.65 -1.49
N LYS A 40 -18.43 -3.41 -2.40
CA LYS A 40 -18.90 -4.76 -2.16
C LYS A 40 -17.78 -5.66 -1.58
N ILE A 41 -16.58 -5.61 -2.15
CA ILE A 41 -15.47 -6.48 -1.72
C ILE A 41 -14.81 -5.94 -0.45
N ASN A 42 -14.47 -4.64 -0.45
CA ASN A 42 -13.64 -4.03 0.59
C ASN A 42 -14.46 -3.64 1.83
N MET A 43 -15.78 -3.52 1.71
CA MET A 43 -16.66 -3.10 2.78
C MET A 43 -17.63 -4.22 3.20
N ASP A 44 -18.54 -4.70 2.33
CA ASP A 44 -19.52 -5.73 2.69
C ASP A 44 -18.82 -7.02 3.15
N GLY A 45 -17.74 -7.42 2.46
CA GLY A 45 -16.95 -8.58 2.84
C GLY A 45 -16.30 -8.43 4.23
N VAL A 46 -15.83 -7.22 4.56
CA VAL A 46 -15.26 -6.93 5.89
C VAL A 46 -16.33 -6.94 6.96
N GLU A 47 -17.51 -6.38 6.67
CA GLU A 47 -18.64 -6.37 7.62
C GLU A 47 -19.10 -7.79 7.94
N ASN A 48 -19.26 -8.65 6.94
CA ASN A 48 -19.61 -10.07 7.13
C ASN A 48 -18.59 -10.79 8.03
N LEU A 49 -17.27 -10.57 7.80
CA LEU A 49 -16.22 -11.16 8.63
C LEU A 49 -16.23 -10.61 10.07
N ALA A 50 -16.51 -9.33 10.24
CA ALA A 50 -16.59 -8.71 11.54
C ALA A 50 -17.81 -9.24 12.34
N ASP A 51 -18.96 -9.44 11.68
CA ASP A 51 -20.14 -10.04 12.29
C ASP A 51 -19.91 -11.50 12.66
N TYR A 52 -19.24 -12.27 11.82
CA TYR A 52 -18.80 -13.62 12.15
C TYR A 52 -17.90 -13.65 13.39
N CYS A 53 -16.88 -12.79 13.45
CA CYS A 53 -15.97 -12.71 14.59
C CYS A 53 -16.69 -12.30 15.87
N LEU A 54 -17.65 -11.36 15.77
CA LEU A 54 -18.50 -10.98 16.90
C LEU A 54 -19.33 -12.17 17.40
N ALA A 55 -19.96 -12.93 16.50
CA ALA A 55 -20.82 -14.06 16.85
C ALA A 55 -20.05 -15.26 17.43
N THR A 56 -18.80 -15.48 17.00
CA THR A 56 -17.98 -16.64 17.42
C THR A 56 -16.98 -16.32 18.52
N GLY A 57 -16.70 -15.04 18.78
CA GLY A 57 -15.63 -14.60 19.68
C GLY A 57 -14.23 -14.72 19.07
N ALA A 58 -14.12 -14.99 17.77
CA ALA A 58 -12.84 -15.01 17.06
C ALA A 58 -12.26 -13.59 16.94
N ARG A 59 -10.92 -13.48 16.91
CA ARG A 59 -10.23 -12.23 16.63
C ARG A 59 -10.26 -11.91 15.14
N LEU A 60 -10.58 -10.68 14.77
CA LEU A 60 -10.43 -10.17 13.41
C LEU A 60 -9.09 -9.44 13.26
N VAL A 61 -8.28 -9.84 12.28
CA VAL A 61 -7.09 -9.11 11.84
C VAL A 61 -7.35 -8.61 10.42
N HIS A 62 -7.61 -7.32 10.27
CA HIS A 62 -7.91 -6.71 8.97
C HIS A 62 -6.66 -6.02 8.41
N VAL A 63 -6.21 -6.45 7.22
CA VAL A 63 -5.13 -5.77 6.50
C VAL A 63 -5.72 -4.57 5.78
N SER A 64 -5.36 -3.38 6.26
CA SER A 64 -5.72 -2.07 5.71
C SER A 64 -4.51 -1.43 5.02
N THR A 65 -4.54 -0.14 4.76
CA THR A 65 -3.49 0.60 4.08
C THR A 65 -3.15 1.90 4.83
N ALA A 66 -1.89 2.31 4.79
CA ALA A 66 -1.48 3.64 5.27
C ALA A 66 -2.11 4.77 4.43
N SER A 67 -2.53 4.47 3.19
CA SER A 67 -3.19 5.43 2.30
C SER A 67 -4.54 5.93 2.80
N VAL A 68 -5.11 5.37 3.90
CA VAL A 68 -6.28 5.99 4.59
C VAL A 68 -5.96 7.36 5.17
N ALA A 69 -4.69 7.76 5.20
CA ALA A 69 -4.27 9.14 5.43
C ALA A 69 -4.95 10.12 4.49
N GLY A 70 -5.26 9.69 3.25
CA GLY A 70 -5.91 10.53 2.25
C GLY A 70 -5.07 11.73 1.84
N ASP A 71 -5.69 12.65 1.10
CA ASP A 71 -5.07 13.89 0.64
C ASP A 71 -5.67 15.09 1.37
N PHE A 72 -4.91 16.18 1.49
CA PHE A 72 -5.43 17.48 1.90
C PHE A 72 -5.35 18.49 0.77
N VAL A 73 -6.45 19.20 0.56
CA VAL A 73 -6.55 20.28 -0.43
C VAL A 73 -6.12 21.64 0.14
N GLU A 74 -6.04 21.80 1.47
CA GLU A 74 -5.74 23.08 2.10
C GLU A 74 -4.37 23.10 2.79
N ALA A 75 -3.49 23.97 2.33
CA ALA A 75 -2.13 24.22 2.86
C ALA A 75 -2.07 24.72 4.31
N ASP A 76 -3.18 25.18 4.88
CA ASP A 76 -3.22 25.92 6.15
C ASP A 76 -3.31 25.04 7.41
N ARG A 77 -3.35 23.71 7.28
CA ARG A 77 -3.52 22.81 8.44
C ARG A 77 -2.23 22.33 9.11
N GLY A 78 -1.08 22.81 8.66
CA GLY A 78 0.22 22.43 9.24
C GLY A 78 0.60 20.97 8.99
N ASP A 79 1.69 20.51 9.62
CA ASP A 79 2.20 19.14 9.51
C ASP A 79 1.27 18.15 10.26
N MET A 80 0.12 17.84 9.70
CA MET A 80 -0.75 16.82 10.27
C MET A 80 -0.17 15.42 9.98
N VAL A 81 -0.07 14.61 11.03
CA VAL A 81 0.50 13.26 10.96
C VAL A 81 -0.56 12.26 11.36
N LEU A 82 -0.84 11.28 10.50
CA LEU A 82 -1.71 10.16 10.84
C LEU A 82 -1.00 9.25 11.86
N THR A 83 -1.64 9.04 13.00
CA THR A 83 -1.17 8.11 14.03
C THR A 83 -2.11 6.94 14.19
N GLU A 84 -1.68 5.91 14.93
CA GLU A 84 -2.54 4.73 15.22
C GLU A 84 -3.78 5.08 16.05
N SER A 85 -3.81 6.25 16.70
CA SER A 85 -4.95 6.67 17.55
C SER A 85 -6.01 7.45 16.79
N VAL A 86 -5.79 7.79 15.54
CA VAL A 86 -6.67 8.66 14.73
C VAL A 86 -7.00 7.99 13.42
N LEU A 87 -8.26 8.12 12.97
CA LEU A 87 -8.69 7.76 11.61
C LEU A 87 -9.16 8.99 10.84
N ASP A 88 -9.98 9.83 11.46
CA ASP A 88 -10.57 11.00 10.84
C ASP A 88 -9.85 12.26 11.31
N MET A 89 -9.19 12.93 10.38
CA MET A 89 -8.50 14.21 10.57
C MET A 89 -9.08 15.30 9.65
N GLY A 90 -10.17 15.00 8.93
CA GLY A 90 -10.78 15.86 7.92
C GLY A 90 -10.05 15.79 6.57
N GLN A 91 -9.29 14.72 6.32
CA GLN A 91 -8.66 14.42 5.04
C GLN A 91 -9.71 14.07 3.98
N ASP A 92 -9.37 14.33 2.72
CA ASP A 92 -10.17 13.84 1.59
C ASP A 92 -9.76 12.40 1.25
N VAL A 93 -10.66 11.46 1.56
CA VAL A 93 -10.53 10.05 1.19
C VAL A 93 -11.34 9.72 -0.06
N THR A 94 -12.12 10.66 -0.58
CA THR A 94 -13.08 10.40 -1.67
C THR A 94 -12.47 10.52 -3.06
N ALA A 95 -11.32 11.19 -3.18
CA ALA A 95 -10.58 11.32 -4.43
C ALA A 95 -10.15 9.97 -5.02
N ASN A 96 -9.98 8.94 -4.17
CA ASN A 96 -9.60 7.60 -4.59
C ASN A 96 -10.58 6.55 -4.03
N ALA A 97 -11.29 5.85 -4.91
CA ALA A 97 -12.32 4.87 -4.52
C ALA A 97 -11.76 3.72 -3.66
N TYR A 98 -10.54 3.27 -3.90
CA TYR A 98 -9.89 2.27 -3.07
C TYR A 98 -9.64 2.78 -1.66
N VAL A 99 -9.03 3.95 -1.53
CA VAL A 99 -8.78 4.60 -0.23
C VAL A 99 -10.08 4.82 0.53
N HIS A 100 -11.11 5.32 -0.15
CA HIS A 100 -12.42 5.54 0.43
C HIS A 100 -13.04 4.26 1.01
N THR A 101 -13.04 3.16 0.25
CA THR A 101 -13.60 1.89 0.73
C THR A 101 -12.80 1.29 1.89
N LYS A 102 -11.48 1.42 1.90
CA LYS A 102 -10.63 0.99 3.03
C LYS A 102 -10.86 1.82 4.29
N TYR A 103 -11.00 3.15 4.13
CA TYR A 103 -11.36 4.04 5.24
C TYR A 103 -12.71 3.68 5.85
N LEU A 104 -13.75 3.42 5.03
CA LEU A 104 -15.06 3.01 5.50
C LEU A 104 -15.02 1.67 6.24
N ALA A 105 -14.25 0.70 5.76
CA ALA A 105 -14.05 -0.58 6.41
C ALA A 105 -13.43 -0.42 7.82
N GLU A 106 -12.39 0.41 7.95
CA GLU A 106 -11.80 0.70 9.26
C GLU A 106 -12.81 1.37 10.20
N LYS A 107 -13.60 2.31 9.69
CA LYS A 107 -14.63 3.01 10.48
C LYS A 107 -15.66 2.03 11.05
N VAL A 108 -16.12 1.06 10.24
CA VAL A 108 -17.07 0.03 10.71
C VAL A 108 -16.42 -0.88 11.75
N ILE A 109 -15.19 -1.34 11.53
CA ILE A 109 -14.47 -2.17 12.50
C ILE A 109 -14.32 -1.41 13.83
N LEU A 110 -13.84 -0.16 13.80
CA LEU A 110 -13.65 0.66 15.00
C LEU A 110 -14.97 0.91 15.74
N GLN A 111 -16.06 1.12 15.01
CA GLN A 111 -17.38 1.25 15.62
C GLN A 111 -17.81 -0.04 16.32
N LYS A 112 -17.63 -1.22 15.68
CA LYS A 112 -17.94 -2.51 16.30
C LYS A 112 -17.05 -2.80 17.52
N VAL A 113 -15.78 -2.36 17.51
CA VAL A 113 -14.90 -2.42 18.69
C VAL A 113 -15.48 -1.59 19.84
N ALA A 114 -15.89 -0.36 19.57
CA ALA A 114 -16.40 0.56 20.59
C ALA A 114 -17.77 0.15 21.14
N ASP A 115 -18.69 -0.25 20.27
CA ASP A 115 -20.09 -0.46 20.62
C ASP A 115 -20.41 -1.90 21.03
N GLN A 116 -19.67 -2.88 20.49
CA GLN A 116 -19.98 -4.30 20.60
C GLN A 116 -18.84 -5.13 21.19
N GLY A 117 -17.65 -4.53 21.35
CA GLY A 117 -16.52 -5.19 22.02
C GLY A 117 -15.84 -6.28 21.17
N ILE A 118 -15.92 -6.22 19.85
CA ILE A 118 -15.21 -7.17 18.98
C ILE A 118 -13.68 -7.06 19.21
N ASP A 119 -13.01 -8.19 19.31
CA ASP A 119 -11.54 -8.22 19.35
C ASP A 119 -10.99 -8.08 17.91
N ALA A 120 -10.56 -6.89 17.56
CA ALA A 120 -10.07 -6.58 16.21
C ALA A 120 -8.70 -5.90 16.20
N LYS A 121 -7.96 -6.19 15.14
CA LYS A 121 -6.69 -5.55 14.78
C LYS A 121 -6.81 -4.99 13.37
N ILE A 122 -6.41 -3.74 13.18
CA ILE A 122 -6.32 -3.07 11.89
C ILE A 122 -4.84 -2.85 11.60
N MET A 123 -4.37 -3.44 10.51
CA MET A 123 -2.98 -3.39 10.08
C MET A 123 -2.88 -2.48 8.85
N ARG A 124 -2.56 -1.20 9.06
CA ARG A 124 -2.32 -0.24 7.98
C ARG A 124 -0.94 -0.51 7.40
N VAL A 125 -0.89 -1.24 6.28
CA VAL A 125 0.37 -1.58 5.62
C VAL A 125 0.81 -0.44 4.70
N GLY A 126 2.14 -0.31 4.52
CA GLY A 126 2.75 0.62 3.58
C GLY A 126 2.86 0.07 2.16
N ASN A 127 3.85 0.55 1.40
CA ASN A 127 4.13 0.09 0.05
C ASN A 127 4.76 -1.32 0.08
N LEU A 128 3.94 -2.34 -0.19
CA LEU A 128 4.39 -3.72 -0.22
C LEU A 128 5.30 -3.97 -1.42
N MET A 129 6.53 -4.39 -1.13
CA MET A 129 7.57 -4.67 -2.11
C MET A 129 8.03 -6.13 -2.06
N SER A 130 9.03 -6.47 -2.89
CA SER A 130 9.62 -7.80 -2.95
C SER A 130 10.03 -8.33 -1.57
N ARG A 131 10.13 -9.66 -1.46
CA ARG A 131 10.62 -10.31 -0.24
C ARG A 131 12.07 -9.88 0.05
N GLU A 132 12.35 -9.60 1.30
CA GLU A 132 13.72 -9.30 1.75
C GLU A 132 14.66 -10.47 1.45
N LYS A 133 14.20 -11.68 1.69
CA LYS A 133 14.98 -12.91 1.62
C LYS A 133 15.60 -13.17 0.23
N ASP A 134 14.89 -12.91 -0.86
CA ASP A 134 15.26 -13.38 -2.20
C ASP A 134 14.81 -12.48 -3.35
N GLY A 135 14.19 -11.33 -3.05
CA GLY A 135 13.72 -10.37 -4.04
C GLY A 135 12.47 -10.81 -4.80
N GLU A 136 11.87 -11.99 -4.51
CA GLU A 136 10.65 -12.43 -5.18
C GLU A 136 9.49 -11.49 -4.88
N PHE A 137 8.72 -11.16 -5.91
CA PHE A 137 7.60 -10.24 -5.81
C PHE A 137 6.26 -11.00 -5.91
N GLN A 138 5.16 -10.34 -5.54
CA GLN A 138 3.82 -10.90 -5.66
C GLN A 138 3.48 -11.28 -7.11
N ALA A 139 2.68 -12.32 -7.32
CA ALA A 139 2.36 -12.81 -8.66
C ALA A 139 1.65 -11.79 -9.57
N ASN A 140 0.91 -10.84 -8.98
CA ASN A 140 0.17 -9.79 -9.69
C ASN A 140 0.93 -8.44 -9.77
N PHE A 141 2.27 -8.46 -9.75
CA PHE A 141 3.12 -7.25 -9.80
C PHE A 141 2.83 -6.35 -11.00
N THR A 142 2.31 -6.90 -12.10
CA THR A 142 1.92 -6.13 -13.30
C THR A 142 0.83 -5.10 -13.05
N THR A 143 0.07 -5.24 -11.96
CA THR A 143 -0.97 -4.28 -11.54
C THR A 143 -0.50 -3.36 -10.41
N ASN A 144 0.74 -3.52 -9.93
CA ASN A 144 1.30 -2.64 -8.91
C ASN A 144 1.65 -1.28 -9.53
N ASN A 145 1.13 -0.22 -8.91
CA ASN A 145 1.24 1.14 -9.45
C ASN A 145 2.68 1.63 -9.46
N PHE A 146 3.41 1.48 -8.36
CA PHE A 146 4.81 1.88 -8.26
C PHE A 146 5.68 1.15 -9.30
N MET A 147 5.47 -0.16 -9.49
CA MET A 147 6.20 -0.92 -10.50
C MET A 147 5.90 -0.42 -11.91
N ASN A 148 4.65 -0.08 -12.21
CA ASN A 148 4.28 0.52 -13.50
C ASN A 148 4.94 1.89 -13.70
N THR A 149 5.08 2.69 -12.64
CA THR A 149 5.83 3.96 -12.69
C THR A 149 7.32 3.71 -13.02
N LEU A 150 7.97 2.73 -12.38
CA LEU A 150 9.35 2.37 -12.72
C LEU A 150 9.49 1.90 -14.18
N ARG A 151 8.54 1.09 -14.67
CA ARG A 151 8.51 0.69 -16.08
C ARG A 151 8.37 1.88 -17.02
N SER A 152 7.60 2.89 -16.62
CA SER A 152 7.43 4.12 -17.39
C SER A 152 8.74 4.89 -17.51
N TYR A 153 9.56 4.96 -16.46
CA TYR A 153 10.89 5.59 -16.56
C TYR A 153 11.82 4.81 -17.48
N VAL A 154 11.75 3.46 -17.50
CA VAL A 154 12.49 2.65 -18.48
C VAL A 154 12.03 2.94 -19.90
N ALA A 155 10.70 2.99 -20.13
CA ALA A 155 10.11 3.28 -21.44
C ALA A 155 10.47 4.69 -21.93
N LEU A 156 10.54 5.67 -21.03
CA LEU A 156 10.91 7.05 -21.34
C LEU A 156 12.42 7.23 -21.49
N GLY A 157 13.22 6.33 -20.90
CA GLY A 157 14.69 6.39 -20.88
C GLY A 157 15.24 7.55 -20.04
N CYS A 158 14.45 8.18 -19.17
CA CYS A 158 14.93 9.26 -18.31
C CYS A 158 14.14 9.42 -17.01
N PHE A 159 14.80 10.10 -16.06
CA PHE A 159 14.25 10.46 -14.74
C PHE A 159 14.60 11.92 -14.41
N PRO A 160 13.69 12.72 -13.81
CA PRO A 160 13.96 14.12 -13.53
C PRO A 160 14.84 14.30 -12.29
N VAL A 161 15.79 15.21 -12.38
CA VAL A 161 16.73 15.53 -11.29
C VAL A 161 16.02 16.06 -10.04
N SER A 162 14.86 16.69 -10.20
CA SER A 162 14.05 17.26 -9.11
C SER A 162 13.52 16.22 -8.13
N GLU A 163 13.42 14.95 -8.54
CA GLU A 163 12.85 13.86 -7.71
C GLU A 163 13.89 12.89 -7.13
N LEU A 164 15.18 13.16 -7.32
CA LEU A 164 16.22 12.27 -6.80
C LEU A 164 16.19 12.12 -5.28
N ASP A 165 15.82 13.19 -4.58
CA ASP A 165 15.77 13.27 -3.11
C ASP A 165 14.40 12.86 -2.54
N GLU A 166 13.40 12.60 -3.41
CA GLU A 166 12.10 12.08 -2.96
C GLU A 166 12.28 10.73 -2.28
N ARG A 167 11.52 10.52 -1.20
CA ARG A 167 11.69 9.35 -0.34
C ARG A 167 10.47 8.46 -0.39
N GLU A 168 10.72 7.19 -0.71
CA GLU A 168 9.71 6.15 -0.75
C GLU A 168 9.87 5.17 0.41
N GLU A 169 8.75 4.71 0.94
CA GLU A 169 8.70 3.65 1.92
C GLU A 169 8.52 2.30 1.21
N PHE A 170 9.41 1.35 1.48
CA PHE A 170 9.31 -0.02 0.97
C PHE A 170 9.24 -1.00 2.11
N SER A 171 8.09 -1.68 2.23
CA SER A 171 7.88 -2.75 3.19
C SER A 171 8.04 -4.11 2.51
N PRO A 172 9.13 -4.88 2.79
CA PRO A 172 9.26 -6.24 2.28
C PRO A 172 8.07 -7.09 2.70
N ILE A 173 7.43 -7.78 1.74
CA ILE A 173 6.14 -8.46 1.96
C ILE A 173 6.23 -9.61 2.98
N ASP A 174 7.36 -10.33 3.03
CA ASP A 174 7.61 -11.39 4.02
C ASP A 174 7.81 -10.83 5.43
N GLU A 175 8.49 -9.70 5.57
CA GLU A 175 8.64 -9.00 6.84
C GLU A 175 7.31 -8.40 7.31
N THR A 176 6.54 -7.80 6.39
CA THR A 176 5.19 -7.29 6.67
C THR A 176 4.28 -8.40 7.18
N ALA A 177 4.27 -9.56 6.52
CA ALA A 177 3.49 -10.70 6.96
C ALA A 177 3.90 -11.18 8.37
N ARG A 178 5.21 -11.23 8.64
CA ARG A 178 5.75 -11.58 9.98
C ARG A 178 5.33 -10.54 11.03
N ALA A 179 5.42 -9.26 10.72
CA ALA A 179 5.01 -8.19 11.62
C ALA A 179 3.52 -8.28 11.96
N ILE A 180 2.66 -8.50 10.96
CA ILE A 180 1.21 -8.71 11.15
C ILE A 180 0.94 -9.88 12.09
N LEU A 181 1.61 -11.03 11.89
CA LEU A 181 1.41 -12.21 12.74
C LEU A 181 1.83 -11.95 14.20
N LEU A 182 2.91 -11.23 14.43
CA LEU A 182 3.36 -10.86 15.77
C LEU A 182 2.37 -9.88 16.44
N LEU A 183 1.93 -8.86 15.71
CA LEU A 183 0.98 -7.85 16.22
C LEU A 183 -0.41 -8.44 16.42
N ALA A 184 -0.82 -9.43 15.63
CA ALA A 184 -2.06 -10.16 15.84
C ALA A 184 -2.15 -10.81 17.23
N GLY A 185 -1.02 -11.18 17.84
CA GLY A 185 -0.94 -11.75 19.19
C GLY A 185 -1.00 -10.73 20.33
N THR A 186 -1.07 -9.42 20.04
CA THR A 186 -1.11 -8.39 21.09
C THR A 186 -2.44 -8.35 21.84
N PRO A 187 -2.47 -7.78 23.07
CA PRO A 187 -3.70 -7.59 23.83
C PRO A 187 -4.79 -6.83 23.06
N SER A 188 -6.07 -7.11 23.38
CA SER A 188 -7.24 -6.60 22.63
C SER A 188 -7.36 -5.06 22.63
N GLU A 189 -6.86 -4.39 23.67
CA GLU A 189 -6.84 -2.93 23.76
C GLU A 189 -6.01 -2.21 22.68
N PHE A 190 -5.09 -2.91 22.04
CA PHE A 190 -4.32 -2.35 20.92
C PHE A 190 -4.96 -2.73 19.60
N THR A 191 -5.70 -1.81 18.98
CA THR A 191 -6.51 -2.10 17.80
C THR A 191 -5.83 -1.74 16.49
N VAL A 192 -5.17 -0.60 16.39
CA VAL A 192 -4.59 -0.11 15.13
C VAL A 192 -3.08 -0.13 15.17
N PHE A 193 -2.47 -0.53 14.06
CA PHE A 193 -1.02 -0.56 13.86
C PHE A 193 -0.64 -0.04 12.48
N HIS A 194 0.41 0.77 12.40
CA HIS A 194 1.01 1.22 11.15
C HIS A 194 2.17 0.29 10.77
N VAL A 195 1.86 -0.76 10.00
CA VAL A 195 2.79 -1.84 9.65
C VAL A 195 3.54 -1.46 8.38
N LEU A 196 4.44 -0.50 8.53
CA LEU A 196 5.29 0.00 7.45
C LEU A 196 6.74 0.10 7.91
N ASN A 197 7.66 -0.05 6.94
CA ASN A 197 9.08 0.01 7.21
C ASN A 197 9.47 1.43 7.67
N SER A 198 10.28 1.51 8.70
CA SER A 198 10.83 2.80 9.18
C SER A 198 11.99 3.33 8.34
N HIS A 199 12.52 2.49 7.42
CA HIS A 199 13.63 2.84 6.54
C HIS A 199 13.09 3.25 5.17
N THR A 200 13.17 4.54 4.86
CA THR A 200 12.80 5.06 3.55
C THR A 200 13.99 5.04 2.59
N VAL A 201 13.69 4.99 1.31
CA VAL A 201 14.69 4.94 0.21
C VAL A 201 14.53 6.20 -0.64
N GLU A 202 15.64 6.86 -1.00
CA GLU A 202 15.62 7.95 -1.97
C GLU A 202 15.44 7.40 -3.39
N MET A 203 14.60 8.06 -4.20
CA MET A 203 14.34 7.65 -5.58
C MET A 203 15.62 7.61 -6.41
N GLY A 204 16.60 8.47 -6.12
CA GLY A 204 17.94 8.40 -6.72
C GLY A 204 18.63 7.05 -6.51
N ASN A 205 18.44 6.40 -5.35
CA ASN A 205 18.98 5.06 -5.11
C ASN A 205 18.22 3.97 -5.88
N VAL A 206 16.91 4.13 -6.07
CA VAL A 206 16.10 3.22 -6.90
C VAL A 206 16.56 3.29 -8.36
N ILE A 207 16.71 4.50 -8.90
CA ILE A 207 17.19 4.71 -10.27
C ILE A 207 18.61 4.19 -10.44
N LEU A 208 19.50 4.44 -9.48
CA LEU A 208 20.86 3.89 -9.51
C LEU A 208 20.87 2.35 -9.52
N ALA A 209 19.98 1.70 -8.74
CA ALA A 209 19.84 0.26 -8.75
C ALA A 209 19.36 -0.25 -10.13
N MET A 210 18.40 0.45 -10.76
CA MET A 210 17.95 0.13 -12.11
C MET A 210 19.08 0.24 -13.13
N GLN A 211 19.85 1.32 -13.09
CA GLN A 211 21.03 1.52 -13.96
C GLN A 211 22.07 0.39 -13.78
N ARG A 212 22.34 -0.02 -12.53
CA ARG A 212 23.24 -1.15 -12.22
C ARG A 212 22.70 -2.50 -12.68
N CYS A 213 21.39 -2.63 -12.79
CA CYS A 213 20.74 -3.80 -13.37
C CYS A 213 20.69 -3.78 -14.90
N GLY A 214 21.21 -2.71 -15.55
CA GLY A 214 21.36 -2.61 -17.00
C GLY A 214 20.26 -1.83 -17.71
N TYR A 215 19.38 -1.14 -16.98
CA TYR A 215 18.40 -0.24 -17.58
C TYR A 215 19.00 1.13 -17.85
N ASP A 216 18.85 1.62 -19.09
CA ASP A 216 19.37 2.92 -19.52
C ASP A 216 18.36 4.02 -19.14
N ILE A 217 18.64 4.72 -18.06
CA ILE A 217 17.81 5.82 -17.53
C ILE A 217 18.72 7.02 -17.31
N GLU A 218 18.54 8.06 -18.10
CA GLU A 218 19.30 9.31 -18.02
C GLU A 218 18.68 10.23 -16.95
N ILE A 219 19.51 10.89 -16.14
CA ILE A 219 19.04 11.96 -15.23
C ILE A 219 18.99 13.27 -16.02
N VAL A 220 17.80 13.85 -16.14
CA VAL A 220 17.55 15.05 -16.96
C VAL A 220 16.91 16.18 -16.14
N THR A 221 16.91 17.38 -16.70
CA THR A 221 16.18 18.51 -16.12
C THR A 221 14.67 18.30 -16.21
N GLU A 222 13.91 18.97 -15.34
CA GLU A 222 12.43 18.88 -15.36
C GLU A 222 11.86 19.26 -16.73
N GLY A 223 12.36 20.35 -17.35
CA GLY A 223 11.89 20.79 -18.66
C GLY A 223 12.15 19.76 -19.77
N GLU A 224 13.27 19.07 -19.72
CA GLU A 224 13.59 17.99 -20.66
C GLU A 224 12.72 16.75 -20.42
N PHE A 225 12.53 16.37 -19.16
CA PHE A 225 11.63 15.27 -18.79
C PHE A 225 10.21 15.50 -19.32
N GLN A 226 9.64 16.68 -19.06
CA GLN A 226 8.29 17.05 -19.54
C GLN A 226 8.20 17.08 -21.06
N SER A 227 9.27 17.47 -21.76
CA SER A 227 9.31 17.40 -23.23
C SER A 227 9.27 15.95 -23.72
N ARG A 228 10.14 15.08 -23.19
CA ARG A 228 10.19 13.66 -23.55
C ARG A 228 8.86 12.93 -23.23
N LEU A 229 8.23 13.25 -22.08
CA LEU A 229 6.96 12.67 -21.69
C LEU A 229 5.85 13.05 -22.68
N ARG A 230 5.73 14.34 -23.05
CA ARG A 230 4.74 14.78 -24.06
C ARG A 230 4.95 14.11 -25.42
N ASP A 231 6.19 14.00 -25.85
CA ASP A 231 6.53 13.34 -27.12
C ASP A 231 6.20 11.85 -27.09
N ALA A 232 6.44 11.17 -25.95
CA ALA A 232 6.12 9.75 -25.76
C ALA A 232 4.60 9.51 -25.72
N LEU A 233 3.83 10.38 -25.08
CA LEU A 233 2.37 10.30 -25.03
C LEU A 233 1.71 10.44 -26.41
N ALA A 234 2.36 11.16 -27.33
CA ALA A 234 1.90 11.31 -28.72
C ALA A 234 2.19 10.09 -29.61
N ARG A 235 2.91 9.09 -29.11
CA ARG A 235 3.33 7.90 -29.84
C ARG A 235 2.50 6.69 -29.45
N ASP A 236 1.84 6.05 -30.42
CA ASP A 236 0.95 4.89 -30.19
C ASP A 236 1.68 3.66 -29.62
N ASP A 237 2.98 3.51 -29.87
CA ASP A 237 3.78 2.37 -29.44
C ASP A 237 4.29 2.49 -27.98
N VAL A 238 4.30 3.69 -27.41
CA VAL A 238 4.88 3.97 -26.08
C VAL A 238 3.87 4.53 -25.09
N ASN A 239 2.82 5.21 -25.57
CA ASN A 239 1.88 5.95 -24.72
C ASN A 239 1.30 5.12 -23.56
N ALA A 240 0.96 3.85 -23.80
CA ALA A 240 0.42 2.97 -22.78
C ALA A 240 1.42 2.68 -21.64
N TYR A 241 2.73 2.70 -21.94
CA TYR A 241 3.77 2.47 -20.93
C TYR A 241 4.05 3.71 -20.09
N VAL A 242 3.91 4.91 -20.66
CA VAL A 242 4.18 6.18 -19.95
C VAL A 242 2.93 6.80 -19.32
N ALA A 243 1.74 6.30 -19.63
CA ALA A 243 0.49 6.77 -19.05
C ALA A 243 0.47 6.80 -17.51
N PRO A 244 1.09 5.87 -16.77
CA PRO A 244 1.18 5.96 -15.31
C PRO A 244 1.82 7.25 -14.80
N LEU A 245 2.77 7.84 -15.54
CA LEU A 245 3.41 9.11 -15.15
C LEU A 245 2.48 10.31 -15.30
N VAL A 246 1.49 10.25 -16.17
CA VAL A 246 0.50 11.33 -16.37
C VAL A 246 -0.33 11.54 -15.14
N ASN A 247 -0.81 10.46 -14.54
CA ASN A 247 -1.67 10.51 -13.36
C ASN A 247 -0.96 11.07 -12.11
N TYR A 248 0.36 11.01 -12.08
CA TYR A 248 1.17 11.58 -10.99
C TYR A 248 1.58 13.04 -11.22
N ARG A 249 1.51 13.55 -12.47
CA ARG A 249 2.20 14.79 -12.81
C ARG A 249 1.41 15.84 -13.58
N LEU A 250 0.26 15.53 -14.11
CA LEU A 250 -0.57 16.51 -14.84
C LEU A 250 -1.68 17.12 -14.01
N ASP A 251 -1.90 16.63 -12.79
CA ASP A 251 -2.85 17.21 -11.82
C ASP A 251 -2.25 18.36 -10.98
N ASP A 252 -1.17 18.98 -11.43
CA ASP A 252 -0.35 19.94 -10.71
C ASP A 252 -0.98 21.34 -10.50
N ASP A 253 -2.26 21.53 -10.84
CA ASP A 253 -2.96 22.82 -10.58
C ASP A 253 -3.48 22.96 -9.12
N GLU A 254 -3.53 21.87 -8.35
CA GLU A 254 -3.81 21.91 -6.90
C GLU A 254 -2.70 21.21 -6.13
N MET A 255 -1.94 21.98 -5.33
CA MET A 255 -0.96 21.38 -4.41
C MET A 255 -1.68 20.44 -3.44
N ARG A 256 -1.55 19.12 -3.68
CA ARG A 256 -2.00 18.09 -2.75
C ARG A 256 -0.86 17.80 -1.78
N TYR A 257 -1.16 17.91 -0.50
CA TYR A 257 -0.20 17.56 0.55
C TYR A 257 -0.48 16.12 0.98
N GLU A 258 0.44 15.21 0.70
CA GLU A 258 0.39 13.87 1.23
C GLU A 258 0.66 13.91 2.73
N LEU A 259 -0.22 13.27 3.51
CA LEU A 259 -0.03 13.16 4.95
C LEU A 259 1.03 12.12 5.28
N SER A 260 1.98 12.53 6.09
CA SER A 260 2.90 11.59 6.71
C SER A 260 2.18 10.70 7.74
N SER A 261 2.63 9.46 7.85
CA SER A 261 2.16 8.50 8.86
C SER A 261 3.24 8.27 9.90
N ASP A 262 2.94 8.49 11.18
CA ASP A 262 3.82 8.08 12.27
C ASP A 262 3.56 6.61 12.63
N ASN A 263 4.60 5.79 12.64
CA ASN A 263 4.54 4.38 13.05
C ASN A 263 5.36 4.11 14.33
N SER A 264 5.71 5.14 15.07
CA SER A 264 6.58 5.04 16.26
C SER A 264 6.02 4.10 17.32
N PHE A 265 4.69 4.04 17.50
CA PHE A 265 4.05 3.11 18.42
C PHE A 265 4.20 1.67 17.93
N THR A 266 3.90 1.40 16.69
CA THR A 266 4.01 0.07 16.07
C THR A 266 5.46 -0.43 16.09
N ILE A 267 6.43 0.41 15.75
CA ILE A 267 7.87 0.07 15.83
C ILE A 267 8.28 -0.35 17.25
N LYS A 268 7.86 0.39 18.27
CA LYS A 268 8.15 0.04 19.68
C LYS A 268 7.47 -1.28 20.08
N ALA A 269 6.27 -1.55 19.61
CA ALA A 269 5.56 -2.81 19.86
C ALA A 269 6.30 -3.98 19.20
N LEU A 270 6.66 -3.85 17.93
CA LEU A 270 7.41 -4.86 17.17
C LEU A 270 8.77 -5.14 17.80
N TYR A 271 9.51 -4.09 18.21
CA TYR A 271 10.79 -4.27 18.90
C TYR A 271 10.67 -5.11 20.18
N ARG A 272 9.61 -4.87 20.97
CA ARG A 272 9.33 -5.68 22.19
C ARG A 272 8.96 -7.13 21.87
N LEU A 273 8.40 -7.38 20.68
CA LEU A 273 8.08 -8.70 20.17
C LEU A 273 9.26 -9.38 19.45
N GLY A 274 10.45 -8.75 19.47
CA GLY A 274 11.68 -9.30 18.87
C GLY A 274 11.74 -9.15 17.35
N PHE A 275 11.08 -8.13 16.80
CA PHE A 275 11.11 -7.82 15.38
C PHE A 275 11.70 -6.43 15.12
N GLN A 276 12.50 -6.35 14.07
CA GLN A 276 13.02 -5.12 13.48
C GLN A 276 12.98 -5.26 11.97
N TRP A 277 12.64 -4.17 11.30
CA TRP A 277 12.68 -4.09 9.86
C TRP A 277 14.11 -4.15 9.33
N SER A 278 14.31 -4.86 8.22
CA SER A 278 15.54 -4.81 7.45
C SER A 278 15.69 -3.47 6.76
N ILE A 279 16.94 -3.06 6.55
CA ILE A 279 17.25 -1.87 5.75
C ILE A 279 17.06 -2.24 4.28
N THR A 280 16.23 -1.50 3.58
CA THR A 280 16.03 -1.63 2.12
C THR A 280 17.19 -0.94 1.39
N ASP A 281 18.38 -1.56 1.47
CA ASP A 281 19.62 -1.04 0.90
C ASP A 281 19.74 -1.31 -0.61
N MET A 282 20.88 -0.92 -1.18
CA MET A 282 21.17 -1.12 -2.60
C MET A 282 21.10 -2.61 -3.01
N GLY A 283 21.53 -3.52 -2.13
CA GLY A 283 21.49 -4.96 -2.39
C GLY A 283 20.06 -5.47 -2.52
N TYR A 284 19.18 -5.02 -1.61
CA TYR A 284 17.74 -5.31 -1.68
C TYR A 284 17.11 -4.77 -2.97
N LEU A 285 17.39 -3.49 -3.32
CA LEU A 285 16.84 -2.87 -4.51
C LEU A 285 17.28 -3.59 -5.79
N GLU A 286 18.57 -3.92 -5.92
CA GLU A 286 19.08 -4.67 -7.07
C GLU A 286 18.46 -6.07 -7.17
N ALA A 287 18.26 -6.78 -6.03
CA ALA A 287 17.64 -8.10 -6.03
C ALA A 287 16.18 -8.03 -6.52
N ALA A 288 15.41 -7.05 -6.02
CA ALA A 288 14.03 -6.82 -6.41
C ALA A 288 13.90 -6.52 -7.92
N ILE A 289 14.73 -5.58 -8.42
CA ILE A 289 14.71 -5.16 -9.82
C ILE A 289 15.13 -6.30 -10.74
N ARG A 290 16.17 -7.06 -10.41
CA ARG A 290 16.61 -8.23 -11.19
C ARG A 290 15.52 -9.29 -11.26
N MET A 291 14.86 -9.60 -10.15
CA MET A 291 13.81 -10.62 -10.12
C MET A 291 12.65 -10.26 -11.04
N ILE A 292 12.17 -9.01 -10.99
CA ILE A 292 11.07 -8.54 -11.85
C ILE A 292 11.53 -8.45 -13.30
N GLY A 293 12.78 -8.05 -13.55
CA GLY A 293 13.38 -8.06 -14.87
C GLY A 293 13.45 -9.45 -15.49
N LEU A 294 13.78 -10.48 -14.70
CA LEU A 294 13.78 -11.88 -15.16
C LEU A 294 12.38 -12.37 -15.57
N LEU A 295 11.32 -11.75 -15.07
CA LEU A 295 9.93 -12.01 -15.47
C LEU A 295 9.51 -11.24 -16.74
N GLY A 296 10.43 -10.51 -17.38
CA GLY A 296 10.17 -9.73 -18.60
C GLY A 296 9.35 -8.46 -18.38
N PHE A 297 9.18 -8.00 -17.14
CA PHE A 297 8.28 -6.88 -16.84
C PHE A 297 8.73 -5.55 -17.47
N PHE A 298 10.04 -5.31 -17.58
CA PHE A 298 10.61 -4.11 -18.16
C PHE A 298 10.86 -4.23 -19.68
N GLU A 299 10.58 -5.38 -20.30
CA GLU A 299 10.66 -5.57 -21.75
C GLU A 299 9.44 -4.88 -22.40
N MET A 300 9.72 -4.12 -23.48
CA MET A 300 8.73 -3.35 -24.24
C MET A 300 8.49 -3.97 -25.62
#